data_bae63b381cc2e322b66237b72e0d7d9d
#
_entry.id   bae63b381cc2e322b66237b72e0d7d9d
#
_cell.length_a   1.000
_cell.length_b   1.000
_cell.length_c   1.000
_cell.angle_alpha   90.00
_cell.angle_beta   90.00
_cell.angle_gamma   90.00
#
_symmetry.space_group_name_H-M   'P 1'
#
loop_
_entity.id
_entity.type
_entity.pdbx_description
1 polymer ?
#
loop_
_entity_poly.entity_id
_entity_poly.type
_entity_poly.pdbx_seq_one_letter_code
_entity_poly.pdbx_strand_id
1 'polypeptide(L)'
;MAEPVAIETIVEAMYQMVKESVGVKKLKPTDLTKTMIEHFGPDRCSKEACKEAIRQLMDSGRCVYTYFGGSFIELPPKEGSTT
;
A
#
# COMPACT_ATOMS: atom_id res chain seq x y z
N MET A 1 -13.98 -12.83 18.59
CA MET A 1 -13.39 -13.27 17.39
C MET A 1 -13.36 -12.15 16.38
N ALA A 2 -12.20 -11.80 15.89
CA ALA A 2 -12.09 -10.68 14.98
C ALA A 2 -12.42 -11.12 13.56
N GLU A 3 -13.10 -10.27 12.83
CA GLU A 3 -13.40 -10.55 11.45
C GLU A 3 -12.29 -9.99 10.58
N PRO A 4 -11.97 -10.63 9.47
CA PRO A 4 -10.93 -10.12 8.60
C PRO A 4 -11.32 -8.77 8.04
N VAL A 5 -10.33 -7.93 7.87
CA VAL A 5 -10.55 -6.64 7.24
C VAL A 5 -10.69 -6.87 5.75
N ALA A 6 -11.63 -6.18 5.14
CA ALA A 6 -11.82 -6.31 3.69
C ALA A 6 -10.58 -5.83 2.96
N ILE A 7 -10.26 -6.49 1.86
CA ILE A 7 -9.10 -6.11 1.06
C ILE A 7 -9.21 -4.66 0.62
N GLU A 8 -10.41 -4.22 0.26
CA GLU A 8 -10.62 -2.85 -0.17
C GLU A 8 -10.25 -1.86 0.93
N THR A 9 -10.55 -2.20 2.17
CA THR A 9 -10.20 -1.33 3.29
C THR A 9 -8.68 -1.23 3.43
N ILE A 10 -8.00 -2.35 3.26
CA ILE A 10 -6.55 -2.36 3.33
C ILE A 10 -5.96 -1.56 2.17
N VAL A 11 -6.52 -1.72 0.98
CA VAL A 11 -6.07 -0.98 -0.20
C VAL A 11 -6.17 0.52 0.04
N GLU A 12 -7.30 0.97 0.57
CA GLU A 12 -7.47 2.40 0.82
C GLU A 12 -6.50 2.91 1.87
N ALA A 13 -6.29 2.13 2.94
CA ALA A 13 -5.37 2.54 3.98
C ALA A 13 -3.95 2.65 3.45
N MET A 14 -3.54 1.68 2.64
CA MET A 14 -2.21 1.70 2.04
C MET A 14 -2.06 2.89 1.10
N TYR A 15 -3.10 3.14 0.30
CA TYR A 15 -3.07 4.25 -0.64
C TYR A 15 -2.90 5.58 0.09
N GLN A 16 -3.62 5.76 1.19
CA GLN A 16 -3.48 6.97 1.98
C GLN A 16 -2.08 7.12 2.54
N MET A 17 -1.49 6.02 3.00
CA MET A 17 -0.13 6.08 3.50
C MET A 17 0.85 6.52 2.42
N VAL A 18 0.69 5.97 1.23
CA VAL A 18 1.58 6.33 0.12
C VAL A 18 1.41 7.80 -0.22
N LYS A 19 0.17 8.27 -0.27
CA LYS A 19 -0.09 9.67 -0.58
C LYS A 19 0.55 10.60 0.45
N GLU A 20 0.45 10.23 1.70
CA GLU A 20 0.99 11.08 2.77
C GLU A 20 2.50 11.04 2.82
N SER A 21 3.11 10.01 2.26
CA SER A 21 4.56 9.89 2.28
C SER A 21 5.24 10.48 1.05
N VAL A 22 4.46 10.91 0.08
CA VAL A 22 5.04 11.48 -1.15
C VAL A 22 5.87 12.72 -0.78
N GLY A 23 7.11 12.71 -1.25
CA GLY A 23 8.00 13.82 -0.96
C GLY A 23 8.60 13.80 0.43
N VAL A 24 8.17 12.86 1.29
CA VAL A 24 8.68 12.75 2.63
C VAL A 24 9.60 11.55 2.76
N LYS A 25 9.12 10.41 2.35
CA LYS A 25 9.93 9.19 2.38
C LYS A 25 9.35 8.19 1.40
N LYS A 26 10.17 7.18 1.08
CA LYS A 26 9.73 6.10 0.21
C LYS A 26 9.31 4.94 1.07
N LEU A 27 8.25 4.27 0.69
CA LEU A 27 7.71 3.15 1.44
C LEU A 27 8.00 1.85 0.71
N LYS A 28 8.51 0.88 1.44
CA LYS A 28 8.72 -0.44 0.89
C LYS A 28 7.45 -1.26 1.04
N PRO A 29 7.25 -2.26 0.18
CA PRO A 29 6.08 -3.14 0.34
C PRO A 29 6.02 -3.77 1.72
N THR A 30 7.17 -4.14 2.27
CA THR A 30 7.20 -4.74 3.59
C THR A 30 6.80 -3.74 4.68
N ASP A 31 7.15 -2.48 4.49
CA ASP A 31 6.76 -1.44 5.44
C ASP A 31 5.25 -1.27 5.45
N LEU A 32 4.63 -1.25 4.29
CA LEU A 32 3.18 -1.14 4.20
C LEU A 32 2.51 -2.35 4.84
N THR A 33 3.01 -3.54 4.53
CA THR A 33 2.45 -4.77 5.09
C THR A 33 2.53 -4.74 6.61
N LYS A 34 3.69 -4.41 7.13
CA LYS A 34 3.89 -4.40 8.57
C LYS A 34 2.98 -3.39 9.25
N THR A 35 2.90 -2.19 8.67
CA THR A 35 2.07 -1.15 9.25
C THR A 35 0.61 -1.53 9.24
N MET A 36 0.14 -2.15 8.16
CA MET A 36 -1.25 -2.57 8.10
C MET A 36 -1.55 -3.64 9.13
N ILE A 37 -0.64 -4.59 9.31
CA ILE A 37 -0.84 -5.63 10.29
C ILE A 37 -0.88 -5.03 11.69
N GLU A 38 -0.04 -4.05 11.96
CA GLU A 38 -0.05 -3.40 13.26
C GLU A 38 -1.29 -2.54 13.46
N HIS A 39 -1.74 -1.91 12.39
CA HIS A 39 -2.89 -1.02 12.47
C HIS A 39 -4.19 -1.79 12.66
N PHE A 40 -4.41 -2.83 11.88
CA PHE A 40 -5.65 -3.59 11.92
C PHE A 40 -5.57 -4.79 12.87
N GLY A 41 -4.36 -5.25 13.18
CA GLY A 41 -4.16 -6.41 14.02
C GLY A 41 -3.90 -7.66 13.20
N PRO A 42 -2.99 -8.52 13.66
CA PRO A 42 -2.65 -9.74 12.91
C PRO A 42 -3.82 -10.70 12.78
N ASP A 43 -4.81 -10.59 13.66
CA ASP A 43 -5.99 -11.44 13.58
C ASP A 43 -6.89 -11.03 12.44
N ARG A 44 -6.81 -9.78 12.03
CA ARG A 44 -7.72 -9.23 11.04
C ARG A 44 -7.04 -8.91 9.72
N CYS A 45 -5.73 -8.75 9.72
CA CYS A 45 -5.00 -8.36 8.53
C CYS A 45 -3.77 -9.25 8.40
N SER A 46 -3.83 -10.22 7.50
CA SER A 46 -2.73 -11.14 7.31
C SER A 46 -1.76 -10.60 6.27
N LYS A 47 -0.58 -11.23 6.20
CA LYS A 47 0.38 -10.86 5.18
C LYS A 47 -0.20 -11.10 3.78
N GLU A 48 -0.97 -12.16 3.64
CA GLU A 48 -1.55 -12.47 2.34
C GLU A 48 -2.56 -11.44 1.93
N ALA A 49 -3.35 -10.96 2.88
CA ALA A 49 -4.29 -9.89 2.59
C ALA A 49 -3.55 -8.63 2.16
N CYS A 50 -2.43 -8.33 2.80
CA CYS A 50 -1.63 -7.17 2.43
C CYS A 50 -1.04 -7.33 1.04
N LYS A 51 -0.58 -8.54 0.70
CA LYS A 51 -0.05 -8.78 -0.64
C LYS A 51 -1.13 -8.56 -1.69
N GLU A 52 -2.32 -9.04 -1.41
CA GLU A 52 -3.42 -8.87 -2.35
C GLU A 52 -3.77 -7.38 -2.49
N ALA A 53 -3.76 -6.66 -1.38
CA ALA A 53 -4.04 -5.22 -1.43
C ALA A 53 -3.01 -4.48 -2.27
N ILE A 54 -1.74 -4.82 -2.10
CA ILE A 54 -0.68 -4.19 -2.89
C ILE A 54 -0.87 -4.51 -4.36
N ARG A 55 -1.22 -5.76 -4.66
CA ARG A 55 -1.45 -6.16 -6.03
C ARG A 55 -2.58 -5.35 -6.65
N GLN A 56 -3.65 -5.14 -5.90
CA GLN A 56 -4.77 -4.36 -6.41
C GLN A 56 -4.37 -2.91 -6.62
N LEU A 57 -3.52 -2.36 -5.78
CA LEU A 57 -3.01 -1.01 -5.98
C LEU A 57 -2.25 -0.91 -7.30
N MET A 58 -1.44 -1.92 -7.60
CA MET A 58 -0.69 -1.93 -8.86
C MET A 58 -1.62 -2.13 -10.05
N ASP A 59 -2.54 -3.09 -9.93
CA ASP A 59 -3.43 -3.41 -11.04
C ASP A 59 -4.36 -2.25 -11.38
N SER A 60 -4.77 -1.49 -10.38
CA SER A 60 -5.67 -0.38 -10.62
C SER A 60 -4.94 0.87 -11.11
N GLY A 61 -3.63 0.86 -11.05
CA GLY A 61 -2.84 2.02 -11.46
C GLY A 61 -2.75 3.11 -10.41
N ARG A 62 -3.21 2.84 -9.19
CA ARG A 62 -3.11 3.84 -8.13
C ARG A 62 -1.70 4.03 -7.63
N CYS A 63 -0.90 2.98 -7.69
CA CYS A 63 0.48 3.02 -7.23
C CYS A 63 1.35 2.25 -8.21
N VAL A 64 2.64 2.51 -8.17
CA VAL A 64 3.59 1.80 -9.01
C VAL A 64 4.78 1.42 -8.18
N TYR A 65 5.50 0.39 -8.62
CA TYR A 65 6.76 0.03 -8.00
C TYR A 65 7.86 0.89 -8.60
N THR A 66 8.74 1.34 -7.76
CA THR A 66 9.92 2.09 -8.19
C THR A 66 11.14 1.34 -7.69
N TYR A 67 12.14 1.20 -8.54
CA TYR A 67 13.35 0.49 -8.16
C TYR A 67 14.51 1.48 -8.08
N PHE A 68 15.02 1.65 -6.87
CA PHE A 68 16.05 2.65 -6.68
C PHE A 68 16.88 2.18 -5.49
N GLY A 69 17.67 1.17 -5.71
CA GLY A 69 18.40 0.53 -4.65
C GLY A 69 17.54 -0.44 -3.87
N GLY A 70 16.35 -0.72 -4.36
CA GLY A 70 15.38 -1.58 -3.71
C GLY A 70 14.02 -1.31 -4.31
N SER A 71 13.02 -2.02 -3.87
CA SER A 71 11.66 -1.84 -4.37
C SER A 71 10.90 -0.90 -3.44
N PHE A 72 10.25 0.08 -4.02
CA PHE A 72 9.44 1.03 -3.24
C PHE A 72 8.09 1.18 -3.91
N ILE A 73 7.08 1.57 -3.15
CA ILE A 73 5.75 1.82 -3.66
C ILE A 73 5.51 3.31 -3.64
N GLU A 74 5.16 3.87 -4.78
CA GLU A 74 4.96 5.31 -4.92
C GLU A 74 3.75 5.58 -5.79
N LEU A 75 3.30 6.81 -5.79
CA LEU A 75 2.24 7.22 -6.69
C LEU A 75 2.78 7.32 -8.10
N PRO A 76 1.96 7.03 -9.11
CA PRO A 76 2.40 7.16 -10.49
C PRO A 76 2.75 8.60 -10.80
N PRO A 77 3.82 8.80 -11.56
CA PRO A 77 4.24 10.17 -11.82
C PRO A 77 3.28 10.95 -12.67
N LYS A 78 2.47 10.28 -13.50
CA LYS A 78 1.72 10.94 -14.39
C LYS A 78 0.68 11.65 -14.02
N GLU A 79 0.21 11.35 -13.12
CA GLU A 79 -0.84 11.88 -12.82
C GLU A 79 -0.87 13.12 -12.99
N GLY A 80 -0.13 13.44 -12.80
CA GLY A 80 -0.28 14.60 -12.88
C GLY A 80 -0.46 15.13 -14.04
N SER A 81 -0.20 14.90 -14.43
CA SER A 81 -0.38 15.47 -15.31
C SER A 81 -1.33 15.74 -15.86
N THR A 82 -1.64 15.69 -15.95
CA THR A 82 -2.52 15.97 -16.40
C THR A 82 -2.99 16.74 -16.43
N THR A 83 -2.76 16.88 -16.43
CA THR A 83 -3.18 17.63 -16.37
C THR A 83 -3.20 18.03 -16.44
#